data_e4aecef674293c30756d2410304aa087
#
_entry.id   e4aecef674293c30756d2410304aa087
#
_cell.length_a   1.000
_cell.length_b   1.000
_cell.length_c   1.000
_cell.angle_alpha   90.00
_cell.angle_beta   90.00
_cell.angle_gamma   90.00
#
_symmetry.space_group_name_H-M   'P 1'
#
loop_
_entity.id
_entity.type
_entity.pdbx_description
1 polymer ?
#
loop_
_entity_poly.entity_id
_entity_poly.type
_entity_poly.pdbx_seq_one_letter_code
_entity_poly.pdbx_strand_id
1 'polypeptide(L)'
;MEVTGQALRLSRQGAQAIVEEVGAIVGQHINMMDPEGYVIASTDPERIGTLHEGARKIIREYLDELYVRDEEATLTSRPGLNLPVYQAGSIAGVIGITGRYEDVAGYRSEE
;
A
#
# COMPACT_ATOMS: atom_id res chain seq x y z
N MET A 1 -9.50 -4.17 2.62
CA MET A 1 -10.16 -3.38 1.55
C MET A 1 -10.49 -4.31 0.40
N GLU A 2 -11.70 -4.30 -0.04
CA GLU A 2 -12.11 -5.21 -1.11
C GLU A 2 -12.68 -4.43 -2.28
N VAL A 3 -12.25 -4.81 -3.49
CA VAL A 3 -12.76 -4.25 -4.73
C VAL A 3 -13.72 -5.28 -5.33
N THR A 4 -14.97 -4.86 -5.59
CA THR A 4 -15.98 -5.75 -6.13
C THR A 4 -16.24 -5.41 -7.59
N GLY A 5 -16.88 -6.34 -8.31
CA GLY A 5 -17.21 -6.16 -9.70
C GLY A 5 -16.19 -6.82 -10.60
N GLN A 6 -16.06 -6.28 -11.80
CA GLN A 6 -15.14 -6.84 -12.77
C GLN A 6 -13.70 -6.64 -12.33
N ALA A 7 -12.84 -7.53 -12.83
CA ALA A 7 -11.43 -7.42 -12.57
C ALA A 7 -10.97 -6.03 -12.95
N LEU A 8 -10.52 -5.29 -11.95
CA LEU A 8 -10.04 -3.96 -12.17
C LEU A 8 -8.55 -4.03 -12.37
N ARG A 9 -8.16 -3.88 -13.62
CA ARG A 9 -6.78 -3.57 -13.88
C ARG A 9 -6.68 -2.07 -13.82
N LEU A 10 -6.36 -1.59 -12.63
CA LEU A 10 -6.09 -0.17 -12.52
C LEU A 10 -4.87 0.14 -13.37
N SER A 11 -5.04 1.02 -14.33
CA SER A 11 -3.90 1.53 -15.06
C SER A 11 -3.01 2.25 -14.06
N ARG A 12 -1.72 2.39 -14.40
CA ARG A 12 -0.83 3.15 -13.54
C ARG A 12 -1.34 4.57 -13.35
N GLN A 13 -1.93 5.13 -14.40
CA GLN A 13 -2.47 6.49 -14.34
C GLN A 13 -3.64 6.57 -13.37
N GLY A 14 -4.53 5.58 -13.39
CA GLY A 14 -5.65 5.54 -12.45
C GLY A 14 -5.21 5.34 -11.03
N ALA A 15 -4.22 4.45 -10.82
CA ALA A 15 -3.68 4.24 -9.49
C ALA A 15 -3.01 5.51 -8.96
N GLN A 16 -2.31 6.25 -9.83
CA GLN A 16 -1.65 7.47 -9.42
C GLN A 16 -2.66 8.53 -8.99
N ALA A 17 -3.79 8.65 -9.73
CA ALA A 17 -4.83 9.58 -9.33
C ALA A 17 -5.38 9.24 -7.95
N ILE A 18 -5.56 7.95 -7.67
CA ILE A 18 -6.08 7.50 -6.39
C ILE A 18 -5.11 7.84 -5.25
N VAL A 19 -3.81 7.52 -5.41
CA VAL A 19 -2.87 7.79 -4.33
C VAL A 19 -2.73 9.28 -4.06
N GLU A 20 -2.84 10.11 -5.10
CA GLU A 20 -2.75 11.56 -4.91
C GLU A 20 -3.96 12.10 -4.16
N GLU A 21 -5.16 11.61 -4.49
CA GLU A 21 -6.35 12.01 -3.76
C GLU A 21 -6.32 11.56 -2.31
N VAL A 22 -5.98 10.29 -2.09
CA VAL A 22 -5.93 9.77 -0.73
C VAL A 22 -4.86 10.47 0.08
N GLY A 23 -3.70 10.70 -0.53
CA GLY A 23 -2.61 11.40 0.15
C GLY A 23 -2.99 12.80 0.58
N ALA A 24 -3.75 13.52 -0.26
CA ALA A 24 -4.21 14.86 0.08
C ALA A 24 -5.19 14.83 1.26
N ILE A 25 -6.01 13.78 1.34
CA ILE A 25 -7.00 13.65 2.42
C ILE A 25 -6.31 13.29 3.73
N VAL A 26 -5.41 12.30 3.71
CA VAL A 26 -4.83 11.80 4.96
C VAL A 26 -3.57 12.54 5.39
N GLY A 27 -2.97 13.31 4.48
CA GLY A 27 -1.78 14.10 4.83
C GLY A 27 -0.53 13.26 4.99
N GLN A 28 -0.47 12.08 4.38
CA GLN A 28 0.68 11.19 4.43
C GLN A 28 1.02 10.73 3.02
N HIS A 29 2.25 10.24 2.84
CA HIS A 29 2.60 9.63 1.56
C HIS A 29 1.87 8.31 1.41
N ILE A 30 1.34 8.09 0.21
CA ILE A 30 0.60 6.88 -0.12
C ILE A 30 1.30 6.18 -1.26
N ASN A 31 1.40 4.85 -1.17
CA ASN A 31 1.96 4.02 -2.22
C ASN A 31 0.95 2.94 -2.58
N MET A 32 0.94 2.55 -3.85
CA MET A 32 0.16 1.39 -4.27
C MET A 32 1.10 0.42 -4.95
N MET A 33 1.05 -0.84 -4.51
CA MET A 33 1.94 -1.88 -5.01
C MET A 33 1.14 -2.94 -5.75
N ASP A 34 1.76 -3.52 -6.77
CA ASP A 34 1.14 -4.58 -7.55
C ASP A 34 1.25 -5.93 -6.83
N PRO A 35 0.68 -7.01 -7.40
CA PRO A 35 0.72 -8.31 -6.73
C PRO A 35 2.11 -8.90 -6.54
N GLU A 36 3.13 -8.35 -7.16
CA GLU A 36 4.51 -8.77 -6.94
C GLU A 36 5.24 -7.89 -5.94
N GLY A 37 4.61 -6.80 -5.50
CA GLY A 37 5.21 -5.94 -4.49
C GLY A 37 5.92 -4.72 -5.05
N TYR A 38 5.83 -4.46 -6.34
CA TYR A 38 6.44 -3.27 -6.92
C TYR A 38 5.50 -2.08 -6.82
N VAL A 39 6.08 -0.92 -6.51
CA VAL A 39 5.30 0.31 -6.41
C VAL A 39 4.90 0.76 -7.81
N ILE A 40 3.60 0.80 -8.07
CA ILE A 40 3.07 1.23 -9.37
C ILE A 40 2.58 2.67 -9.33
N ALA A 41 2.31 3.20 -8.13
CA ALA A 41 1.87 4.59 -7.97
C ALA A 41 2.29 5.07 -6.60
N SER A 42 2.62 6.36 -6.50
CA SER A 42 3.09 6.91 -5.23
C SER A 42 2.96 8.43 -5.25
N THR A 43 2.67 9.00 -4.08
CA THR A 43 2.77 10.45 -3.91
C THR A 43 4.23 10.90 -3.87
N ASP A 44 5.18 9.95 -3.73
CA ASP A 44 6.60 10.21 -3.86
C ASP A 44 7.07 9.55 -5.16
N PRO A 45 7.22 10.31 -6.26
CA PRO A 45 7.48 9.70 -7.57
C PRO A 45 8.76 8.86 -7.63
N GLU A 46 9.73 9.13 -6.76
CA GLU A 46 10.98 8.37 -6.78
C GLU A 46 10.78 6.92 -6.36
N ARG A 47 9.67 6.62 -5.71
CA ARG A 47 9.40 5.27 -5.27
C ARG A 47 8.81 4.39 -6.36
N ILE A 48 8.27 5.00 -7.41
CA ILE A 48 7.59 4.24 -8.47
C ILE A 48 8.61 3.32 -9.16
N GLY A 49 8.24 2.06 -9.30
CA GLY A 49 9.10 1.05 -9.90
C GLY A 49 10.00 0.32 -8.95
N THR A 50 10.03 0.72 -7.67
CA THR A 50 10.89 0.06 -6.68
C THR A 50 10.12 -1.07 -5.99
N LEU A 51 10.87 -2.02 -5.45
CA LEU A 51 10.30 -3.14 -4.72
C LEU A 51 10.00 -2.70 -3.28
N HIS A 52 8.83 -3.08 -2.79
CA HIS A 52 8.42 -2.78 -1.42
C HIS A 52 8.39 -4.09 -0.63
N GLU A 53 9.37 -4.26 0.26
CA GLU A 53 9.50 -5.53 0.98
C GLU A 53 8.31 -5.84 1.87
N GLY A 54 7.75 -4.83 2.53
CA GLY A 54 6.57 -5.04 3.36
C GLY A 54 5.39 -5.53 2.57
N ALA A 55 5.19 -4.99 1.36
CA ALA A 55 4.11 -5.44 0.50
C ALA A 55 4.32 -6.89 0.07
N ARG A 56 5.57 -7.25 -0.25
CA ARG A 56 5.86 -8.64 -0.61
C ARG A 56 5.55 -9.59 0.52
N LYS A 57 5.85 -9.18 1.75
CA LYS A 57 5.57 -10.03 2.90
C LYS A 57 4.07 -10.24 3.07
N ILE A 58 3.27 -9.19 2.92
CA ILE A 58 1.82 -9.31 2.97
C ILE A 58 1.32 -10.32 1.93
N ILE A 59 1.84 -10.22 0.73
CA ILE A 59 1.38 -11.06 -0.38
C ILE A 59 1.76 -12.50 -0.14
N ARG A 60 3.02 -12.76 0.26
CA ARG A 60 3.50 -14.12 0.45
C ARG A 60 2.86 -14.81 1.65
N GLU A 61 2.60 -14.06 2.72
CA GLU A 61 2.11 -14.65 3.96
C GLU A 61 0.62 -14.41 4.16
N TYR A 62 -0.03 -13.72 3.22
CA TYR A 62 -1.46 -13.45 3.25
C TYR A 62 -1.87 -12.72 4.52
N LEU A 63 -1.12 -11.68 4.86
CA LEU A 63 -1.38 -10.90 6.07
C LEU A 63 -2.50 -9.91 5.85
N ASP A 64 -3.28 -9.66 6.90
CA ASP A 64 -4.35 -8.67 6.85
C ASP A 64 -3.82 -7.26 6.97
N GLU A 65 -2.66 -7.10 7.56
CA GLU A 65 -2.01 -5.80 7.67
C GLU A 65 -0.57 -6.00 8.09
N LEU A 66 0.25 -5.00 7.84
CA LEU A 66 1.63 -5.03 8.29
C LEU A 66 2.07 -3.60 8.57
N TYR A 67 2.49 -3.34 9.80
CA TYR A 67 3.09 -2.06 10.14
C TYR A 67 4.60 -2.23 10.20
N VAL A 68 5.32 -1.42 9.43
CA VAL A 68 6.80 -1.41 9.44
C VAL A 68 7.23 -0.35 10.44
N ARG A 69 7.93 -0.78 11.49
CA ARG A 69 8.39 0.12 12.54
C ARG A 69 9.64 0.87 12.10
N ASP A 70 9.92 2.00 12.77
CA ASP A 70 11.10 2.80 12.46
C ASP A 70 12.36 1.95 12.47
N GLU A 71 12.52 1.10 13.49
CA GLU A 71 13.72 0.30 13.65
C GLU A 71 13.81 -0.82 12.62
N GLU A 72 12.72 -1.13 11.95
CA GLU A 72 12.69 -2.16 10.91
C GLU A 72 12.75 -1.58 9.51
N ALA A 73 12.77 -0.25 9.41
CA ALA A 73 12.68 0.41 8.11
C ALA A 73 13.96 0.23 7.31
N THR A 74 13.79 0.14 6.02
CA THR A 74 14.91 0.06 5.07
C THR A 74 14.65 1.08 3.97
N LEU A 75 15.57 1.15 3.01
CA LEU A 75 15.37 2.05 1.86
C LEU A 75 14.17 1.63 1.03
N THR A 76 13.80 0.35 1.07
CA THR A 76 12.68 -0.17 0.29
C THR A 76 11.41 -0.37 1.12
N SER A 77 11.49 -0.14 2.45
CA SER A 77 10.31 -0.28 3.33
C SER A 77 10.40 0.77 4.42
N ARG A 78 9.82 1.92 4.16
CA ARG A 78 9.77 3.00 5.14
C ARG A 78 8.75 2.68 6.22
N PRO A 79 8.85 3.34 7.38
CA PRO A 79 7.84 3.13 8.42
C PRO A 79 6.46 3.46 7.89
N GLY A 80 5.51 2.60 8.18
CA GLY A 80 4.16 2.82 7.72
C GLY A 80 3.29 1.59 7.82
N LEU A 81 2.02 1.83 7.56
CA LEU A 81 0.99 0.79 7.59
C LEU A 81 0.72 0.32 6.18
N ASN A 82 0.68 -0.99 5.99
CA ASN A 82 0.44 -1.60 4.69
C ASN A 82 -0.76 -2.51 4.80
N LEU A 83 -1.67 -2.38 3.85
CA LEU A 83 -2.94 -3.11 3.85
C LEU A 83 -3.13 -3.77 2.48
N PRO A 84 -3.57 -5.04 2.46
CA PRO A 84 -3.86 -5.68 1.19
C PRO A 84 -5.14 -5.13 0.57
N VAL A 85 -5.17 -5.15 -0.75
CA VAL A 85 -6.36 -4.84 -1.54
C VAL A 85 -6.82 -6.14 -2.15
N TYR A 86 -8.07 -6.55 -1.84
CA TYR A 86 -8.59 -7.83 -2.29
C TYR A 86 -9.49 -7.66 -3.51
N GLN A 87 -9.44 -8.68 -4.37
CA GLN A 87 -10.37 -8.79 -5.47
C GLN A 87 -10.71 -10.26 -5.64
N ALA A 88 -11.98 -10.58 -5.55
CA ALA A 88 -12.48 -11.95 -5.69
C ALA A 88 -11.73 -12.92 -4.77
N GLY A 89 -11.45 -12.49 -3.53
CA GLY A 89 -10.81 -13.34 -2.53
C GLY A 89 -9.31 -13.43 -2.62
N SER A 90 -8.70 -12.79 -3.62
CA SER A 90 -7.24 -12.81 -3.77
C SER A 90 -6.67 -11.42 -3.57
N ILE A 91 -5.41 -11.36 -3.18
CA ILE A 91 -4.75 -10.07 -3.02
C ILE A 91 -4.39 -9.54 -4.40
N ALA A 92 -5.00 -8.40 -4.76
CA ALA A 92 -4.78 -7.74 -6.03
C ALA A 92 -3.66 -6.72 -5.96
N GLY A 93 -3.24 -6.35 -4.76
CA GLY A 93 -2.19 -5.38 -4.55
C GLY A 93 -2.13 -5.00 -3.09
N VAL A 94 -1.33 -3.98 -2.79
CA VAL A 94 -1.16 -3.49 -1.43
C VAL A 94 -1.17 -1.98 -1.47
N ILE A 95 -1.81 -1.35 -0.49
CA ILE A 95 -1.73 0.10 -0.32
C ILE A 95 -0.91 0.37 0.94
N GLY A 96 0.01 1.33 0.85
CA GLY A 96 0.88 1.68 1.97
C GLY A 96 0.69 3.14 2.35
N ILE A 97 0.63 3.40 3.65
CA ILE A 97 0.53 4.74 4.21
C ILE A 97 1.79 4.97 5.02
N THR A 98 2.68 5.83 4.53
CA THR A 98 3.95 6.11 5.21
C THR A 98 3.69 6.98 6.42
N GLY A 99 4.29 6.63 7.56
CA GLY A 99 4.15 7.43 8.76
C GLY A 99 4.44 6.63 10.00
N ARG A 100 4.58 7.33 11.13
CA ARG A 100 4.79 6.68 12.40
C ARG A 100 3.49 6.04 12.85
N TYR A 101 3.61 5.06 13.75
CA TYR A 101 2.45 4.28 14.17
C TYR A 101 1.29 5.16 14.63
N GLU A 102 1.57 6.17 15.47
CA GLU A 102 0.50 7.01 16.00
C GLU A 102 -0.19 7.84 14.93
N ASP A 103 0.47 8.04 13.78
CA ASP A 103 -0.11 8.83 12.70
C ASP A 103 -0.93 7.99 11.73
N VAL A 104 -0.70 6.67 11.69
CA VAL A 104 -1.34 5.82 10.69
C VAL A 104 -2.22 4.72 11.29
N ALA A 105 -2.13 4.48 12.59
CA ALA A 105 -2.85 3.35 13.20
C ALA A 105 -4.37 3.45 13.02
N GLY A 106 -4.89 4.66 12.88
CA GLY A 106 -6.33 4.86 12.72
C GLY A 106 -6.87 4.36 11.38
N TYR A 107 -6.01 4.06 10.42
CA TYR A 107 -6.44 3.60 9.10
C TYR A 107 -6.41 2.09 8.95
N ARG A 108 -5.94 1.37 9.96
CA ARG A 108 -5.85 -0.08 9.83
C ARG A 108 -7.25 -0.69 9.91
N SER A 109 -7.34 -1.93 9.40
CA SER A 109 -8.62 -2.63 9.34
C SER A 109 -9.20 -2.84 10.71
N GLU A 110 -10.53 -2.70 10.80
CA GLU A 110 -11.28 -3.01 12.00
C GLU A 110 -11.97 -4.34 11.82
N GLU A 111 -11.96 -5.16 12.85
CA GLU A 111 -12.66 -6.43 12.84
C GLU A 111 -14.14 -6.27 13.05
#